data_f2a65cf029bd8b06cf799ccdc7446400
#
_entry.id   f2a65cf029bd8b06cf799ccdc7446400
#
_cell.length_a   1.000
_cell.length_b   1.000
_cell.length_c   1.000
_cell.angle_alpha   90.00
_cell.angle_beta   90.00
_cell.angle_gamma   90.00
#
_symmetry.space_group_name_H-M   'P 1'
#
loop_
_entity.id
_entity.type
_entity.pdbx_description
1 polymer ?
#
loop_
_entity_poly.entity_id
_entity_poly.type
_entity_poly.pdbx_seq_one_letter_code
_entity_poly.pdbx_strand_id
1 'polypeptide(L)'
;MKIYYYHTRPIQEALDEWKNHLHPGHILYGLTHFSKHGIHPILHHYRHFASRIRFSLYNFFEIIRCKEPYDLLYGTSFYGLEFIIFLRAFGLYRKPIAIWHHQAVVRNSNKLKNLISRFYYRGIDQMFFFSQTLIEDSLKSGKVNAGQLHLIHWGADLDFYDYLRQHLPAANEEEPEKTYHYWERES
;
A
#
# COMPACT_ATOMS: atom_id res chain seq x y z
N MET A 1 18.16 -3.40 -8.02
CA MET A 1 17.09 -2.46 -8.38
C MET A 1 16.85 -1.50 -7.23
N LYS A 2 16.70 -0.19 -7.49
CA LYS A 2 16.32 0.79 -6.46
C LYS A 2 14.84 1.13 -6.62
N ILE A 3 14.11 1.22 -5.52
CA ILE A 3 12.70 1.60 -5.52
C ILE A 3 12.46 2.79 -4.59
N TYR A 4 11.56 3.69 -4.99
CA TYR A 4 11.03 4.69 -4.08
C TYR A 4 9.86 4.05 -3.33
N TYR A 5 10.05 3.80 -2.03
CA TYR A 5 9.07 3.11 -1.20
C TYR A 5 8.17 4.13 -0.49
N TYR A 6 6.90 4.15 -0.89
CA TYR A 6 5.88 5.01 -0.33
C TYR A 6 4.95 4.26 0.62
N HIS A 7 4.75 4.82 1.80
CA HIS A 7 3.80 4.32 2.79
C HIS A 7 3.00 5.48 3.40
N THR A 8 1.75 5.22 3.82
CA THR A 8 0.85 6.22 4.41
C THR A 8 1.07 6.46 5.90
N ARG A 9 2.13 5.90 6.48
CA ARG A 9 2.54 6.04 7.89
C ARG A 9 4.03 6.33 7.98
N PRO A 10 4.55 6.80 9.13
CA PRO A 10 5.98 6.94 9.39
C PRO A 10 6.68 5.58 9.28
N ILE A 11 7.46 5.38 8.23
CA ILE A 11 8.09 4.09 7.93
C ILE A 11 9.23 3.79 8.88
N GLN A 12 9.98 4.79 9.30
CA GLN A 12 11.11 4.57 10.22
C GLN A 12 10.61 4.05 11.56
N GLU A 13 9.54 4.62 12.10
CA GLU A 13 8.90 4.15 13.33
C GLU A 13 8.40 2.71 13.18
N ALA A 14 7.71 2.41 12.09
CA ALA A 14 7.20 1.06 11.83
C ALA A 14 8.32 0.02 11.65
N LEU A 15 9.47 0.39 11.10
CA LEU A 15 10.65 -0.47 11.03
C LEU A 15 11.28 -0.71 12.39
N ASP A 16 11.33 0.32 13.23
CA ASP A 16 11.88 0.19 14.57
C ASP A 16 10.94 -0.63 15.48
N GLU A 17 9.62 -0.47 15.34
CA GLU A 17 8.63 -1.33 15.99
C GLU A 17 8.77 -2.81 15.56
N TRP A 18 8.96 -3.08 14.27
CA TRP A 18 9.21 -4.43 13.77
C TRP A 18 10.51 -5.02 14.34
N LYS A 19 11.63 -4.28 14.34
CA LYS A 19 12.92 -4.74 14.89
C LYS A 19 12.83 -5.05 16.37
N ASN A 20 11.98 -4.33 17.10
CA ASN A 20 11.74 -4.52 18.52
C ASN A 20 10.62 -5.55 18.82
N HIS A 21 10.16 -6.28 17.81
CA HIS A 21 9.07 -7.27 17.91
C HIS A 21 7.75 -6.71 18.50
N LEU A 22 7.48 -5.42 18.27
CA LEU A 22 6.22 -4.79 18.67
C LEU A 22 5.13 -4.97 17.60
N HIS A 23 5.53 -5.08 16.33
CA HIS A 23 4.61 -5.31 15.21
C HIS A 23 5.19 -6.29 14.19
N PRO A 24 4.33 -7.10 13.53
CA PRO A 24 4.78 -8.05 12.53
C PRO A 24 5.22 -7.36 11.23
N GLY A 25 6.23 -7.91 10.56
CA GLY A 25 6.83 -7.33 9.34
C GLY A 25 5.93 -7.34 8.12
N HIS A 26 4.85 -8.15 8.10
CA HIS A 26 3.93 -8.18 6.95
C HIS A 26 3.21 -6.84 6.74
N ILE A 27 3.00 -6.01 7.79
CA ILE A 27 2.43 -4.67 7.66
C ILE A 27 3.31 -3.71 6.85
N LEU A 28 4.58 -4.07 6.64
CA LEU A 28 5.56 -3.32 5.85
C LEU A 28 5.60 -3.75 4.37
N TYR A 29 4.62 -4.54 3.91
CA TYR A 29 4.42 -4.88 2.48
C TYR A 29 5.70 -5.36 1.77
N GLY A 30 6.45 -6.25 2.42
CA GLY A 30 7.67 -6.85 1.88
C GLY A 30 8.96 -6.05 2.11
N LEU A 31 8.90 -4.85 2.68
CA LEU A 31 10.07 -3.99 2.91
C LEU A 31 11.19 -4.74 3.67
N THR A 32 10.84 -5.56 4.66
CA THR A 32 11.77 -6.35 5.48
C THR A 32 12.52 -7.42 4.69
N HIS A 33 12.03 -7.79 3.51
CA HIS A 33 12.60 -8.82 2.65
C HIS A 33 13.27 -8.29 1.37
N PHE A 34 13.08 -7.01 1.04
CA PHE A 34 13.59 -6.44 -0.21
C PHE A 34 15.10 -6.62 -0.39
N SER A 35 15.89 -6.44 0.65
CA SER A 35 17.35 -6.62 0.59
C SER A 35 17.77 -8.03 0.19
N LYS A 36 17.02 -9.05 0.63
CA LYS A 36 17.26 -10.47 0.27
C LYS A 36 17.12 -10.72 -1.24
N HIS A 37 16.39 -9.83 -1.93
CA HIS A 37 16.14 -9.91 -3.38
C HIS A 37 16.89 -8.83 -4.18
N GLY A 38 17.90 -8.18 -3.58
CA GLY A 38 18.67 -7.13 -4.24
C GLY A 38 17.85 -5.86 -4.54
N ILE A 39 16.77 -5.63 -3.80
CA ILE A 39 15.94 -4.44 -3.89
C ILE A 39 16.35 -3.47 -2.78
N HIS A 40 16.70 -2.24 -3.17
CA HIS A 40 17.15 -1.18 -2.27
C HIS A 40 16.09 -0.09 -2.17
N PRO A 41 15.33 -0.01 -1.06
CA PRO A 41 14.29 0.99 -0.89
C PRO A 41 14.87 2.36 -0.49
N ILE A 42 14.40 3.40 -1.15
CA ILE A 42 14.52 4.80 -0.72
C ILE A 42 13.22 5.09 0.02
N LEU A 43 13.30 5.29 1.33
CA LEU A 43 12.11 5.44 2.16
C LEU A 43 11.51 6.84 1.99
N HIS A 44 10.20 6.91 1.77
CA HIS A 44 9.45 8.16 1.72
C HIS A 44 9.48 8.87 3.07
N HIS A 45 9.76 10.17 3.06
CA HIS A 45 9.68 10.99 4.26
C HIS A 45 8.21 11.37 4.52
N TYR A 46 7.59 10.66 5.49
CA TYR A 46 6.20 10.89 5.85
C TYR A 46 6.01 12.21 6.61
N ARG A 47 4.93 12.91 6.29
CA ARG A 47 4.44 14.06 7.06
C ARG A 47 2.92 14.02 7.14
N HIS A 48 2.39 14.23 8.32
CA HIS A 48 0.93 14.27 8.53
C HIS A 48 0.32 15.59 8.03
N PHE A 49 -0.84 15.48 7.35
CA PHE A 49 -1.66 16.61 6.92
C PHE A 49 -3.13 16.30 7.14
N ALA A 50 -3.89 17.24 7.70
CA ALA A 50 -5.34 17.11 7.81
C ALA A 50 -6.06 17.17 6.45
N SER A 51 -5.47 17.86 5.46
CA SER A 51 -6.03 17.99 4.12
C SER A 51 -5.41 16.97 3.16
N ARG A 52 -6.24 16.15 2.50
CA ARG A 52 -5.83 15.19 1.47
C ARG A 52 -5.08 15.86 0.32
N ILE A 53 -5.53 17.03 -0.12
CA ILE A 53 -4.89 17.76 -1.23
C ILE A 53 -3.48 18.20 -0.84
N ARG A 54 -3.31 18.76 0.37
CA ARG A 54 -1.99 19.16 0.88
C ARG A 54 -1.06 17.96 1.04
N PHE A 55 -1.59 16.85 1.52
CA PHE A 55 -0.85 15.59 1.65
C PHE A 55 -0.39 15.09 0.27
N SER A 56 -1.28 15.03 -0.72
CA SER A 56 -0.91 14.61 -2.08
C SER A 56 0.09 15.55 -2.75
N LEU A 57 -0.03 16.87 -2.53
CA LEU A 57 0.95 17.85 -3.04
C LEU A 57 2.31 17.68 -2.38
N TYR A 58 2.35 17.50 -1.07
CA TYR A 58 3.60 17.24 -0.35
C TYR A 58 4.29 15.98 -0.89
N ASN A 59 3.58 14.87 -0.98
CA ASN A 59 4.12 13.61 -1.51
C ASN A 59 4.60 13.76 -2.96
N PHE A 60 3.84 14.50 -3.79
CA PHE A 60 4.25 14.82 -5.15
C PHE A 60 5.63 15.49 -5.18
N PHE A 61 5.82 16.55 -4.38
CA PHE A 61 7.09 17.29 -4.35
C PHE A 61 8.24 16.45 -3.78
N GLU A 62 8.00 15.63 -2.74
CA GLU A 62 9.00 14.71 -2.19
C GLU A 62 9.47 13.69 -3.24
N ILE A 63 8.54 13.09 -3.99
CA ILE A 63 8.86 12.11 -5.03
C ILE A 63 9.64 12.75 -6.19
N ILE A 64 9.18 13.90 -6.69
CA ILE A 64 9.82 14.57 -7.84
C ILE A 64 11.19 15.14 -7.48
N ARG A 65 11.37 15.61 -6.25
CA ARG A 65 12.64 16.17 -5.75
C ARG A 65 13.62 15.11 -5.23
N CYS A 66 13.24 13.84 -5.25
CA CYS A 66 14.14 12.77 -4.81
C CYS A 66 15.43 12.82 -5.65
N LYS A 67 16.58 13.07 -4.99
CA LYS A 67 17.89 13.20 -5.64
C LYS A 67 18.49 11.83 -5.99
N GLU A 68 18.09 10.79 -5.24
CA GLU A 68 18.57 9.44 -5.52
C GLU A 68 17.83 8.86 -6.72
N PRO A 69 18.56 8.28 -7.70
CA PRO A 69 17.92 7.60 -8.81
C PRO A 69 17.21 6.33 -8.33
N TYR A 70 16.00 6.12 -8.79
CA TYR A 70 15.21 4.91 -8.55
C TYR A 70 14.55 4.44 -9.84
N ASP A 71 14.23 3.16 -9.89
CA ASP A 71 13.69 2.49 -11.08
C ASP A 71 12.16 2.45 -11.07
N LEU A 72 11.55 2.37 -9.87
CA LEU A 72 10.13 2.12 -9.66
C LEU A 72 9.63 2.91 -8.45
N LEU A 73 8.41 3.49 -8.54
CA LEU A 73 7.64 3.96 -7.39
C LEU A 73 6.77 2.79 -6.89
N TYR A 74 7.06 2.33 -5.68
CA TYR A 74 6.30 1.28 -5.01
C TYR A 74 5.48 1.87 -3.87
N GLY A 75 4.15 1.74 -3.94
CA GLY A 75 3.23 2.29 -2.97
C GLY A 75 2.45 1.20 -2.24
N THR A 76 2.33 1.31 -0.92
CA THR A 76 1.45 0.46 -0.12
C THR A 76 -0.01 0.88 -0.21
N SER A 77 -0.29 2.02 -0.82
CA SER A 77 -1.61 2.57 -1.11
C SER A 77 -1.50 3.63 -2.20
N PHE A 78 -2.58 3.87 -2.93
CA PHE A 78 -2.70 5.00 -3.87
C PHE A 78 -3.04 6.33 -3.17
N TYR A 79 -3.47 6.28 -1.90
CA TYR A 79 -3.82 7.48 -1.13
C TYR A 79 -2.60 8.39 -0.95
N GLY A 80 -2.73 9.64 -1.38
CA GLY A 80 -1.64 10.60 -1.36
C GLY A 80 -0.70 10.57 -2.59
N LEU A 81 -0.91 9.65 -3.54
CA LEU A 81 -0.16 9.57 -4.80
C LEU A 81 -0.94 10.08 -6.01
N GLU A 82 -2.11 10.71 -5.80
CA GLU A 82 -3.03 11.06 -6.87
C GLU A 82 -2.37 11.90 -7.97
N PHE A 83 -1.58 12.92 -7.61
CA PHE A 83 -0.93 13.78 -8.59
C PHE A 83 0.11 13.03 -9.43
N ILE A 84 0.93 12.18 -8.80
CA ILE A 84 1.95 11.38 -9.50
C ILE A 84 1.28 10.39 -10.46
N ILE A 85 0.20 9.73 -10.03
CA ILE A 85 -0.53 8.77 -10.85
C ILE A 85 -1.16 9.48 -12.06
N PHE A 86 -1.76 10.67 -11.88
CA PHE A 86 -2.24 11.46 -12.99
C PHE A 86 -1.13 11.88 -13.95
N LEU A 87 0.02 12.35 -13.44
CA LEU A 87 1.16 12.67 -14.30
C LEU A 87 1.67 11.45 -15.08
N ARG A 88 1.66 10.26 -14.47
CA ARG A 88 1.99 9.01 -15.15
C ARG A 88 0.98 8.72 -16.26
N ALA A 89 -0.32 8.87 -16.00
CA ALA A 89 -1.37 8.68 -16.99
C ALA A 89 -1.24 9.65 -18.20
N PHE A 90 -0.73 10.88 -17.97
CA PHE A 90 -0.40 11.84 -19.03
C PHE A 90 0.96 11.57 -19.71
N GLY A 91 1.77 10.61 -19.23
CA GLY A 91 3.11 10.35 -19.74
C GLY A 91 4.18 11.34 -19.28
N LEU A 92 3.86 12.25 -18.37
CA LEU A 92 4.78 13.26 -17.83
C LEU A 92 5.69 12.71 -16.73
N TYR A 93 5.21 11.75 -15.95
CA TYR A 93 6.03 10.98 -15.02
C TYR A 93 6.42 9.65 -15.69
N ARG A 94 7.72 9.40 -15.85
CA ARG A 94 8.21 8.30 -16.69
C ARG A 94 8.48 6.99 -15.94
N LYS A 95 8.64 7.05 -14.61
CA LYS A 95 8.93 5.86 -13.80
C LYS A 95 7.67 5.01 -13.66
N PRO A 96 7.77 3.67 -13.74
CA PRO A 96 6.62 2.81 -13.48
C PRO A 96 6.15 2.95 -12.05
N ILE A 97 4.85 2.67 -11.84
CA ILE A 97 4.18 2.75 -10.54
C ILE A 97 3.57 1.38 -10.24
N ALA A 98 3.95 0.80 -9.11
CA ALA A 98 3.36 -0.42 -8.56
C ALA A 98 2.70 -0.13 -7.21
N ILE A 99 1.45 -0.53 -7.03
CA ILE A 99 0.65 -0.15 -5.85
C ILE A 99 -0.13 -1.34 -5.31
N TRP A 100 -0.17 -1.47 -3.98
CA TRP A 100 -1.13 -2.31 -3.29
C TRP A 100 -2.52 -1.69 -3.29
N HIS A 101 -3.51 -2.48 -3.68
CA HIS A 101 -4.90 -2.05 -3.76
C HIS A 101 -5.77 -2.90 -2.85
N HIS A 102 -6.28 -2.29 -1.77
CA HIS A 102 -6.97 -3.00 -0.69
C HIS A 102 -8.46 -3.24 -0.95
N GLN A 103 -9.01 -2.65 -2.00
CA GLN A 103 -10.42 -2.71 -2.36
C GLN A 103 -10.58 -2.97 -3.84
N ALA A 104 -11.72 -3.50 -4.26
CA ALA A 104 -12.03 -3.62 -5.67
C ALA A 104 -12.16 -2.23 -6.33
N VAL A 105 -11.69 -2.13 -7.57
CA VAL A 105 -11.96 -0.96 -8.42
C VAL A 105 -13.41 -1.05 -8.90
N VAL A 106 -14.26 -0.15 -8.42
CA VAL A 106 -15.69 -0.22 -8.71
C VAL A 106 -16.13 0.81 -9.75
N ARG A 107 -17.20 0.48 -10.47
CA ARG A 107 -17.85 1.39 -11.41
C ARG A 107 -18.73 2.37 -10.65
N ASN A 108 -18.63 3.65 -10.97
CA ASN A 108 -19.51 4.69 -10.42
C ASN A 108 -20.76 4.86 -11.31
N SER A 109 -21.88 5.31 -10.74
CA SER A 109 -23.08 5.66 -11.52
C SER A 109 -22.84 6.85 -12.47
N ASN A 110 -21.96 7.78 -12.11
CA ASN A 110 -21.63 8.95 -12.92
C ASN A 110 -20.61 8.59 -14.01
N LYS A 111 -20.99 8.79 -15.28
CA LYS A 111 -20.17 8.49 -16.46
C LYS A 111 -18.85 9.30 -16.50
N LEU A 112 -18.89 10.59 -16.12
CA LEU A 112 -17.70 11.44 -16.10
C LEU A 112 -16.70 10.98 -15.02
N LYS A 113 -17.19 10.63 -13.83
CA LYS A 113 -16.34 10.06 -12.78
C LYS A 113 -15.70 8.73 -13.22
N ASN A 114 -16.42 7.92 -13.98
CA ASN A 114 -15.86 6.69 -14.54
C ASN A 114 -14.76 6.96 -15.56
N LEU A 115 -14.96 7.95 -16.45
CA LEU A 115 -13.95 8.34 -17.44
C LEU A 115 -12.67 8.84 -16.75
N ILE A 116 -12.81 9.76 -15.79
CA ILE A 116 -11.69 10.31 -15.04
C ILE A 116 -10.95 9.19 -14.27
N SER A 117 -11.69 8.31 -13.58
CA SER A 117 -11.05 7.21 -12.83
C SER A 117 -10.41 6.16 -13.74
N ARG A 118 -11.00 5.86 -14.91
CA ARG A 118 -10.35 5.01 -15.91
C ARG A 118 -9.04 5.60 -16.40
N PHE A 119 -9.01 6.90 -16.65
CA PHE A 119 -7.78 7.62 -17.02
C PHE A 119 -6.75 7.57 -15.88
N TYR A 120 -7.17 7.79 -14.63
CA TYR A 120 -6.35 7.69 -13.44
C TYR A 120 -5.67 6.32 -13.33
N TYR A 121 -6.43 5.22 -13.45
CA TYR A 121 -5.88 3.87 -13.33
C TYR A 121 -4.90 3.49 -14.46
N ARG A 122 -4.91 4.19 -15.59
CA ARG A 122 -3.88 4.04 -16.62
C ARG A 122 -2.50 4.50 -16.16
N GLY A 123 -2.44 5.33 -15.13
CA GLY A 123 -1.19 5.78 -14.51
C GLY A 123 -0.59 4.79 -13.53
N ILE A 124 -1.22 3.65 -13.28
CA ILE A 124 -0.69 2.59 -12.42
C ILE A 124 -0.28 1.43 -13.31
N ASP A 125 1.01 1.09 -13.31
CA ASP A 125 1.52 0.01 -14.18
C ASP A 125 1.22 -1.37 -13.59
N GLN A 126 1.30 -1.55 -12.27
CA GLN A 126 1.07 -2.81 -11.57
C GLN A 126 0.24 -2.58 -10.30
N MET A 127 -0.76 -3.41 -10.08
CA MET A 127 -1.65 -3.38 -8.92
C MET A 127 -1.66 -4.73 -8.23
N PHE A 128 -1.36 -4.74 -6.94
CA PHE A 128 -1.32 -5.95 -6.13
C PHE A 128 -2.60 -6.06 -5.30
N PHE A 129 -3.23 -7.22 -5.33
CA PHE A 129 -4.45 -7.54 -4.61
C PHE A 129 -4.26 -8.77 -3.73
N PHE A 130 -5.00 -8.84 -2.62
CA PHE A 130 -4.92 -9.95 -1.67
C PHE A 130 -5.86 -11.10 -2.01
N SER A 131 -6.83 -10.90 -2.91
CA SER A 131 -7.77 -11.96 -3.28
C SER A 131 -8.15 -11.92 -4.76
N GLN A 132 -8.45 -13.09 -5.29
CA GLN A 132 -8.93 -13.26 -6.66
C GLN A 132 -10.25 -12.52 -6.90
N THR A 133 -11.15 -12.51 -5.91
CA THR A 133 -12.44 -11.80 -5.97
C THR A 133 -12.26 -10.30 -6.21
N LEU A 134 -11.30 -9.66 -5.53
CA LEU A 134 -11.00 -8.24 -5.75
C LEU A 134 -10.50 -7.96 -7.17
N ILE A 135 -9.71 -8.87 -7.75
CA ILE A 135 -9.26 -8.78 -9.13
C ILE A 135 -10.44 -8.88 -10.10
N GLU A 136 -11.29 -9.88 -9.94
CA GLU A 136 -12.45 -10.12 -10.80
C GLU A 136 -13.43 -8.93 -10.76
N ASP A 137 -13.73 -8.41 -9.58
CA ASP A 137 -14.60 -7.24 -9.44
C ASP A 137 -13.97 -5.97 -10.02
N SER A 138 -12.65 -5.82 -9.89
CA SER A 138 -11.91 -4.72 -10.51
C SER A 138 -11.99 -4.79 -12.04
N LEU A 139 -11.85 -5.97 -12.64
CA LEU A 139 -11.99 -6.18 -14.07
C LEU A 139 -13.39 -5.85 -14.58
N LYS A 140 -14.44 -6.25 -13.84
CA LYS A 140 -15.84 -5.90 -14.17
C LYS A 140 -16.10 -4.39 -14.25
N SER A 141 -15.29 -3.59 -13.56
CA SER A 141 -15.40 -2.12 -13.62
C SER A 141 -15.08 -1.55 -15.01
N GLY A 142 -14.28 -2.23 -15.81
CA GLY A 142 -13.76 -1.78 -17.11
C GLY A 142 -12.78 -0.60 -17.03
N LYS A 143 -12.19 -0.36 -15.85
CA LYS A 143 -11.23 0.74 -15.60
C LYS A 143 -9.77 0.29 -15.60
N VAL A 144 -9.53 -0.99 -15.42
CA VAL A 144 -8.22 -1.63 -15.32
C VAL A 144 -8.10 -2.79 -16.30
N ASN A 145 -6.90 -3.18 -16.65
CA ASN A 145 -6.61 -4.29 -17.56
C ASN A 145 -6.03 -5.47 -16.79
N ALA A 146 -6.29 -6.68 -17.25
CA ALA A 146 -5.81 -7.90 -16.59
C ALA A 146 -4.28 -7.93 -16.39
N GLY A 147 -3.51 -7.43 -17.37
CA GLY A 147 -2.04 -7.37 -17.26
C GLY A 147 -1.48 -6.42 -16.20
N GLN A 148 -2.34 -5.58 -15.59
CA GLN A 148 -1.95 -4.69 -14.49
C GLN A 148 -2.19 -5.33 -13.11
N LEU A 149 -2.98 -6.43 -13.03
CA LEU A 149 -3.50 -6.95 -11.78
C LEU A 149 -2.75 -8.22 -11.39
N HIS A 150 -2.28 -8.27 -10.16
CA HIS A 150 -1.53 -9.41 -9.62
C HIS A 150 -2.10 -9.83 -8.28
N LEU A 151 -2.35 -11.13 -8.17
CA LEU A 151 -2.69 -11.73 -6.88
C LEU A 151 -1.40 -11.97 -6.10
N ILE A 152 -1.33 -11.41 -4.91
CA ILE A 152 -0.24 -11.69 -3.97
C ILE A 152 -0.89 -12.06 -2.64
N HIS A 153 -0.63 -13.28 -2.18
CA HIS A 153 -1.12 -13.73 -0.89
C HIS A 153 -0.40 -12.99 0.23
N TRP A 154 -1.17 -12.57 1.22
CA TRP A 154 -0.62 -12.00 2.44
C TRP A 154 0.05 -13.10 3.24
N GLY A 155 1.36 -13.00 3.43
CA GLY A 155 2.12 -13.91 4.27
C GLY A 155 2.16 -13.41 5.71
N ALA A 156 1.99 -14.32 6.67
CA ALA A 156 2.26 -14.02 8.07
C ALA A 156 3.77 -13.91 8.31
N ASP A 157 4.18 -13.03 9.21
CA ASP A 157 5.55 -12.97 9.72
C ASP A 157 5.70 -14.05 10.80
N LEU A 158 6.09 -15.27 10.39
CA LEU A 158 6.21 -16.41 11.27
C LEU A 158 7.27 -16.19 12.36
N ASP A 159 8.38 -15.53 12.03
CA ASP A 159 9.46 -15.23 12.98
C ASP A 159 8.92 -14.33 14.12
N PHE A 160 8.07 -13.36 13.81
CA PHE A 160 7.43 -12.52 14.81
C PHE A 160 6.49 -13.31 15.71
N TYR A 161 5.65 -14.16 15.16
CA TYR A 161 4.70 -14.97 15.96
C TYR A 161 5.41 -16.04 16.79
N ASP A 162 6.50 -16.63 16.31
CA ASP A 162 7.32 -17.58 17.07
C ASP A 162 8.05 -16.87 18.21
N TYR A 163 8.55 -15.65 17.98
CA TYR A 163 9.10 -14.83 19.06
C TYR A 163 8.06 -14.54 20.14
N LEU A 164 6.84 -14.12 19.78
CA LEU A 164 5.77 -13.87 20.74
C LEU A 164 5.43 -15.12 21.55
N ARG A 165 5.32 -16.29 20.89
CA ARG A 165 5.02 -17.57 21.58
C ARG A 165 6.07 -17.92 22.62
N GLN A 166 7.34 -17.58 22.39
CA GLN A 166 8.44 -17.89 23.31
C GLN A 166 8.55 -16.91 24.48
N HIS A 167 8.11 -15.65 24.29
CA HIS A 167 8.37 -14.57 25.23
C HIS A 167 7.11 -14.03 25.94
N LEU A 168 5.91 -14.32 25.41
CA LEU A 168 4.69 -14.02 26.12
C LEU A 168 4.35 -15.16 27.08
N PRO A 169 3.93 -14.86 28.32
CA PRO A 169 3.38 -15.88 29.20
C PRO A 169 2.19 -16.55 28.51
N ALA A 170 2.07 -17.86 28.66
CA ALA A 170 0.88 -18.57 28.20
C ALA A 170 -0.35 -17.84 28.75
N ALA A 171 -1.26 -17.42 27.85
CA ALA A 171 -2.50 -16.79 28.28
C ALA A 171 -3.18 -17.78 29.22
N ASN A 172 -3.37 -17.38 30.48
CA ASN A 172 -4.18 -18.15 31.40
C ASN A 172 -5.55 -18.30 30.76
N GLU A 173 -6.02 -19.52 30.59
CA GLU A 173 -7.30 -19.88 29.94
C GLU A 173 -8.55 -19.34 30.68
N GLU A 174 -8.39 -18.39 31.60
CA GLU A 174 -9.45 -17.85 32.47
C GLU A 174 -9.83 -16.39 32.18
N GLU A 175 -9.54 -15.80 31.02
CA GLU A 175 -10.20 -14.53 30.70
C GLU A 175 -11.49 -14.81 29.91
N PRO A 176 -12.68 -14.41 30.47
CA PRO A 176 -13.93 -14.51 29.74
C PRO A 176 -13.86 -13.65 28.49
N GLU A 177 -14.32 -14.24 27.42
CA GLU A 177 -14.57 -13.68 26.09
C GLU A 177 -14.99 -12.20 26.15
N LYS A 178 -14.04 -11.29 26.05
CA LYS A 178 -14.35 -9.90 25.72
C LYS A 178 -14.69 -9.87 24.25
N THR A 179 -15.97 -10.05 23.98
CA THR A 179 -16.58 -9.83 22.67
C THR A 179 -16.27 -8.40 22.24
N TYR A 180 -15.28 -8.23 21.38
CA TYR A 180 -15.03 -6.96 20.74
C TYR A 180 -16.14 -6.72 19.71
N HIS A 181 -17.21 -6.00 20.14
CA HIS A 181 -18.17 -5.39 19.22
C HIS A 181 -17.46 -4.25 18.47
N TYR A 182 -16.69 -4.58 17.46
CA TYR A 182 -16.24 -3.64 16.46
C TYR A 182 -17.14 -3.80 15.22
N TRP A 183 -17.71 -2.68 14.80
CA TRP A 183 -18.47 -2.47 13.56
C TRP A 183 -19.99 -2.75 13.61
N GLU A 184 -20.68 -2.07 14.51
CA GLU A 184 -22.03 -1.59 14.23
C GLU A 184 -22.09 -0.08 14.53
N ARG A 185 -21.83 0.74 13.54
CA ARG A 185 -22.37 2.10 13.40
C ARG A 185 -22.72 2.32 11.94
N GLU A 186 -23.97 2.09 11.66
CA GLU A 186 -24.99 3.02 11.16
C GLU A 186 -24.84 3.40 9.68
N SER A 187 -25.80 2.87 8.97
CA SER A 187 -26.39 3.29 7.69
C SER A 187 -26.62 4.79 7.57
#